data_0c9ca494cf8855c328036cc505550953
#
_entry.id   0c9ca494cf8855c328036cc505550953
#
_cell.length_a   1.000
_cell.length_b   1.000
_cell.length_c   1.000
_cell.angle_alpha   90.00
_cell.angle_beta   90.00
_cell.angle_gamma   90.00
#
_symmetry.space_group_name_H-M   'P 1'
#
loop_
_entity.id
_entity.type
_entity.pdbx_description
1 polymer ?
#
loop_
_entity_poly.entity_id
_entity_poly.type
_entity_poly.pdbx_seq_one_letter_code
_entity_poly.pdbx_strand_id
1 'polypeptide(L)'
;YKKYAFWVGSLLIPILAYIWRGQGFSFGISGFIIGIYIYLYAKTLPNWLSIIVLIIGLYLAGAHNSSGAYAWLHSILGEKMYDYANFAAGILIVYSVLMSPLLSKVLDHPILVWLGKLSFSIYLLHLLMFYLICMPLFNYFIGMHWSYTAAVLCSGFSAILMTIFVANFYSRYVDLMWFR
;
A
#
# COMPACT_ATOMS: atom_id res chain seq x y z
N TYR A 1 20.45 -16.55 23.24
CA TYR A 1 19.21 -16.08 23.85
C TYR A 1 18.49 -15.02 22.99
N LYS A 2 19.18 -13.96 22.47
CA LYS A 2 18.55 -12.87 21.67
C LYS A 2 17.89 -13.37 20.37
N LYS A 3 18.47 -14.36 19.68
CA LYS A 3 17.88 -14.96 18.47
C LYS A 3 16.56 -15.68 18.76
N TYR A 4 16.52 -16.47 19.81
CA TYR A 4 15.31 -17.22 20.20
C TYR A 4 14.19 -16.27 20.64
N ALA A 5 14.52 -15.23 21.43
CA ALA A 5 13.55 -14.22 21.85
C ALA A 5 12.89 -13.51 20.65
N PHE A 6 13.68 -13.20 19.60
CA PHE A 6 13.16 -12.59 18.39
C PHE A 6 12.20 -13.55 17.65
N TRP A 7 12.54 -14.83 17.49
CA TRP A 7 11.67 -15.82 16.85
C TRP A 7 10.38 -16.05 17.64
N VAL A 8 10.50 -16.23 18.95
CA VAL A 8 9.33 -16.43 19.82
C VAL A 8 8.44 -15.18 19.82
N GLY A 9 9.03 -13.98 19.91
CA GLY A 9 8.28 -12.73 19.84
C GLY A 9 7.55 -12.56 18.51
N SER A 10 8.18 -12.92 17.39
CA SER A 10 7.59 -12.84 16.06
C SER A 10 6.35 -13.72 15.87
N LEU A 11 6.26 -14.81 16.62
CA LEU A 11 5.08 -15.69 16.62
C LEU A 11 4.02 -15.22 17.62
N LEU A 12 4.44 -14.83 18.82
CA LEU A 12 3.52 -14.47 19.91
C LEU A 12 2.82 -13.13 19.67
N ILE A 13 3.52 -12.13 19.13
CA ILE A 13 2.95 -10.78 18.95
C ILE A 13 1.74 -10.77 18.01
N PRO A 14 1.75 -11.42 16.83
CA PRO A 14 0.57 -11.51 15.97
C PRO A 14 -0.61 -12.25 16.62
N ILE A 15 -0.33 -13.31 17.40
CA ILE A 15 -1.36 -14.07 18.11
C ILE A 15 -2.02 -13.18 19.17
N LEU A 16 -1.23 -12.49 19.98
CA LEU A 16 -1.75 -11.56 20.99
C LEU A 16 -2.50 -10.39 20.35
N ALA A 17 -2.00 -9.88 19.23
CA ALA A 17 -2.65 -8.83 18.45
C ALA A 17 -4.03 -9.29 17.92
N TYR A 18 -4.12 -10.53 17.43
CA TYR A 18 -5.37 -11.12 17.00
C TYR A 18 -6.39 -11.23 18.14
N ILE A 19 -5.96 -11.72 19.29
CA ILE A 19 -6.82 -11.86 20.49
C ILE A 19 -7.32 -10.50 20.97
N TRP A 20 -6.47 -9.48 20.94
CA TRP A 20 -6.79 -8.17 21.51
C TRP A 20 -7.56 -7.24 20.56
N ARG A 21 -7.19 -7.19 19.27
CA ARG A 21 -7.71 -6.22 18.29
C ARG A 21 -8.32 -6.84 17.05
N GLY A 22 -8.30 -8.15 16.94
CA GLY A 22 -8.86 -8.90 15.83
C GLY A 22 -7.92 -9.04 14.61
N GLN A 23 -8.47 -9.58 13.53
CA GLN A 23 -7.73 -10.09 12.36
C GLN A 23 -6.95 -8.98 11.61
N GLY A 24 -7.57 -7.83 11.36
CA GLY A 24 -6.93 -6.76 10.59
C GLY A 24 -5.67 -6.22 11.26
N PHE A 25 -5.71 -6.04 12.58
CA PHE A 25 -4.54 -5.57 13.34
C PHE A 25 -3.43 -6.63 13.37
N SER A 26 -3.79 -7.91 13.49
CA SER A 26 -2.84 -9.03 13.43
C SER A 26 -2.14 -9.10 12.07
N PHE A 27 -2.85 -8.89 10.96
CA PHE A 27 -2.26 -8.85 9.63
C PHE A 27 -1.27 -7.69 9.45
N GLY A 28 -1.59 -6.51 9.97
CA GLY A 28 -0.66 -5.38 9.96
C GLY A 28 0.67 -5.71 10.63
N ILE A 29 0.62 -6.25 11.85
CA ILE A 29 1.82 -6.66 12.60
C ILE A 29 2.55 -7.81 11.90
N SER A 30 1.83 -8.83 11.44
CA SER A 30 2.42 -9.95 10.72
C SER A 30 3.12 -9.51 9.45
N GLY A 31 2.51 -8.61 8.69
CA GLY A 31 3.10 -8.03 7.47
C GLY A 31 4.40 -7.28 7.77
N PHE A 32 4.44 -6.51 8.84
CA PHE A 32 5.66 -5.83 9.29
C PHE A 32 6.79 -6.81 9.65
N ILE A 33 6.47 -7.85 10.43
CA ILE A 33 7.42 -8.90 10.82
C ILE A 33 7.93 -9.65 9.57
N ILE A 34 7.04 -10.04 8.65
CA ILE A 34 7.41 -10.70 7.40
C ILE A 34 8.31 -9.79 6.56
N GLY A 35 8.05 -8.49 6.50
CA GLY A 35 8.91 -7.51 5.84
C GLY A 35 10.32 -7.50 6.40
N ILE A 36 10.48 -7.56 7.73
CA ILE A 36 11.79 -7.68 8.39
C ILE A 36 12.50 -9.00 7.97
N TYR A 37 11.77 -10.12 7.95
CA TYR A 37 12.33 -11.40 7.52
C TYR A 37 12.77 -11.40 6.06
N ILE A 38 11.97 -10.83 5.18
CA ILE A 38 12.33 -10.66 3.77
C ILE A 38 13.64 -9.87 3.67
N TYR A 39 13.73 -8.74 4.35
CA TYR A 39 14.93 -7.90 4.32
C TYR A 39 16.18 -8.62 4.85
N LEU A 40 16.07 -9.40 5.94
CA LEU A 40 17.21 -10.02 6.59
C LEU A 40 17.66 -11.34 5.96
N TYR A 41 16.73 -12.12 5.40
CA TYR A 41 17.00 -13.52 5.05
C TYR A 41 16.63 -13.89 3.62
N ALA A 42 15.85 -13.10 2.90
CA ALA A 42 15.47 -13.46 1.55
C ALA A 42 16.66 -13.34 0.59
N LYS A 43 16.70 -14.26 -0.37
CA LYS A 43 17.71 -14.27 -1.44
C LYS A 43 17.18 -13.52 -2.66
N THR A 44 18.10 -12.95 -3.43
CA THR A 44 17.77 -12.33 -4.71
C THR A 44 17.05 -13.30 -5.64
N LEU A 45 16.00 -12.80 -6.29
CA LEU A 45 15.24 -13.54 -7.28
C LEU A 45 15.76 -13.25 -8.70
N PRO A 46 15.73 -14.23 -9.61
CA PRO A 46 15.92 -13.94 -11.02
C PRO A 46 14.82 -13.02 -11.52
N ASN A 47 15.16 -12.10 -12.41
CA ASN A 47 14.25 -11.02 -12.86
C ASN A 47 12.91 -11.53 -13.40
N TRP A 48 12.91 -12.62 -14.18
CA TRP A 48 11.69 -13.21 -14.72
C TRP A 48 10.74 -13.70 -13.61
N LEU A 49 11.28 -14.35 -12.57
CA LEU A 49 10.48 -14.83 -11.45
C LEU A 49 9.93 -13.66 -10.60
N SER A 50 10.72 -12.61 -10.40
CA SER A 50 10.28 -11.40 -9.71
C SER A 50 9.09 -10.74 -10.42
N ILE A 51 9.12 -10.69 -11.76
CA ILE A 51 8.01 -10.15 -12.54
C ILE A 51 6.75 -11.00 -12.39
N ILE A 52 6.87 -12.33 -12.42
CA ILE A 52 5.73 -13.24 -12.20
C ILE A 52 5.15 -13.04 -10.81
N VAL A 53 5.99 -12.99 -9.76
CA VAL A 53 5.55 -12.76 -8.38
C VAL A 53 4.88 -11.40 -8.23
N LEU A 54 5.41 -10.36 -8.90
CA LEU A 54 4.79 -9.02 -8.93
C LEU A 54 3.39 -9.06 -9.57
N ILE A 55 3.25 -9.72 -10.73
CA ILE A 55 1.96 -9.84 -11.43
C ILE A 55 0.94 -10.56 -10.55
N ILE A 56 1.34 -11.67 -9.90
CA ILE A 56 0.47 -12.39 -8.97
C ILE A 56 0.09 -11.49 -7.79
N GLY A 57 1.04 -10.75 -7.22
CA GLY A 57 0.78 -9.80 -6.13
C GLY A 57 -0.20 -8.71 -6.55
N LEU A 58 -0.02 -8.10 -7.73
CA LEU A 58 -0.93 -7.09 -8.27
C LEU A 58 -2.33 -7.66 -8.57
N TYR A 59 -2.40 -8.89 -9.10
CA TYR A 59 -3.68 -9.57 -9.30
C TYR A 59 -4.43 -9.76 -7.98
N LEU A 60 -3.75 -10.25 -6.94
CA LEU A 60 -4.35 -10.42 -5.62
C LEU A 60 -4.72 -9.09 -4.96
N ALA A 61 -3.96 -8.03 -5.17
CA ALA A 61 -4.27 -6.69 -4.67
C ALA A 61 -5.56 -6.10 -5.26
N GLY A 62 -5.95 -6.54 -6.46
CA GLY A 62 -7.22 -6.19 -7.09
C GLY A 62 -8.43 -6.98 -6.57
N ALA A 63 -8.25 -7.93 -5.66
CA ALA A 63 -9.31 -8.78 -5.13
C ALA A 63 -10.25 -7.97 -4.21
N HIS A 64 -11.31 -7.41 -4.76
CA HIS A 64 -12.30 -6.61 -4.03
C HIS A 64 -13.74 -7.10 -4.27
N ASN A 65 -13.93 -8.06 -5.17
CA ASN A 65 -15.25 -8.53 -5.59
C ASN A 65 -15.28 -10.06 -5.64
N SER A 66 -16.36 -10.65 -5.16
CA SER A 66 -16.59 -12.11 -5.16
C SER A 66 -17.00 -12.68 -6.53
N SER A 67 -17.07 -11.85 -7.58
CA SER A 67 -17.51 -12.23 -8.93
C SER A 67 -16.39 -12.11 -9.96
N GLY A 68 -16.64 -12.60 -11.17
CA GLY A 68 -15.72 -12.50 -12.29
C GLY A 68 -14.40 -13.21 -12.06
N ALA A 69 -13.28 -12.51 -12.29
CA ALA A 69 -11.94 -13.08 -12.21
C ALA A 69 -11.55 -13.61 -10.82
N TYR A 70 -12.25 -13.21 -9.76
CA TYR A 70 -11.97 -13.61 -8.37
C TYR A 70 -12.96 -14.63 -7.80
N ALA A 71 -13.93 -15.11 -8.58
CA ALA A 71 -14.94 -16.07 -8.13
C ALA A 71 -14.31 -17.36 -7.56
N TRP A 72 -13.24 -17.85 -8.20
CA TRP A 72 -12.50 -19.03 -7.75
C TRP A 72 -11.82 -18.79 -6.38
N LEU A 73 -11.29 -17.59 -6.17
CA LEU A 73 -10.63 -17.23 -4.92
C LEU A 73 -11.66 -17.09 -3.79
N HIS A 74 -12.84 -16.55 -4.10
CA HIS A 74 -13.96 -16.47 -3.17
C HIS A 74 -14.50 -17.85 -2.79
N SER A 75 -14.53 -18.81 -3.71
CA SER A 75 -14.96 -20.19 -3.40
C SER A 75 -14.04 -20.89 -2.39
N ILE A 76 -12.75 -20.50 -2.32
CA ILE A 76 -11.75 -21.08 -1.39
C ILE A 76 -11.73 -20.32 -0.05
N LEU A 77 -11.73 -18.99 -0.08
CA LEU A 77 -11.50 -18.13 1.09
C LEU A 77 -12.78 -17.57 1.71
N GLY A 78 -13.92 -17.68 1.02
CA GLY A 78 -15.21 -17.16 1.46
C GLY A 78 -15.19 -15.65 1.68
N GLU A 79 -15.92 -15.19 2.69
CA GLU A 79 -16.05 -13.75 3.01
C GLU A 79 -14.75 -13.08 3.40
N LYS A 80 -13.75 -13.85 3.82
CA LYS A 80 -12.43 -13.34 4.21
C LYS A 80 -11.46 -13.19 3.05
N MET A 81 -11.92 -13.43 1.82
CA MET A 81 -11.10 -13.35 0.60
C MET A 81 -10.35 -12.03 0.49
N TYR A 82 -11.03 -10.92 0.75
CA TYR A 82 -10.45 -9.58 0.67
C TYR A 82 -9.23 -9.42 1.59
N ASP A 83 -9.37 -9.81 2.84
CA ASP A 83 -8.32 -9.63 3.85
C ASP A 83 -7.10 -10.51 3.56
N TYR A 84 -7.32 -11.78 3.25
CA TYR A 84 -6.22 -12.71 2.95
C TYR A 84 -5.53 -12.40 1.63
N ALA A 85 -6.29 -12.06 0.58
CA ALA A 85 -5.73 -11.71 -0.72
C ALA A 85 -4.88 -10.45 -0.64
N ASN A 86 -5.37 -9.39 0.01
CA ASN A 86 -4.61 -8.15 0.16
C ASN A 86 -3.37 -8.33 1.06
N PHE A 87 -3.47 -9.14 2.11
CA PHE A 87 -2.32 -9.47 2.95
C PHE A 87 -1.23 -10.21 2.15
N ALA A 88 -1.62 -11.25 1.42
CA ALA A 88 -0.70 -11.99 0.55
C ALA A 88 -0.12 -11.10 -0.57
N ALA A 89 -0.96 -10.26 -1.18
CA ALA A 89 -0.54 -9.31 -2.20
C ALA A 89 0.56 -8.37 -1.70
N GLY A 90 0.38 -7.78 -0.53
CA GLY A 90 1.38 -6.89 0.08
C GLY A 90 2.73 -7.59 0.26
N ILE A 91 2.73 -8.83 0.76
CA ILE A 91 3.95 -9.62 0.94
C ILE A 91 4.62 -9.91 -0.41
N LEU A 92 3.86 -10.37 -1.41
CA LEU A 92 4.39 -10.74 -2.73
C LEU A 92 4.96 -9.52 -3.47
N ILE A 93 4.27 -8.37 -3.43
CA ILE A 93 4.74 -7.14 -4.06
C ILE A 93 6.04 -6.68 -3.41
N VAL A 94 6.09 -6.60 -2.08
CA VAL A 94 7.29 -6.19 -1.35
C VAL A 94 8.45 -7.14 -1.62
N TYR A 95 8.19 -8.46 -1.56
CA TYR A 95 9.20 -9.49 -1.84
C TYR A 95 9.76 -9.39 -3.26
N SER A 96 8.89 -9.27 -4.26
CA SER A 96 9.29 -9.17 -5.66
C SER A 96 10.17 -7.95 -5.93
N VAL A 97 9.80 -6.81 -5.36
CA VAL A 97 10.51 -5.54 -5.53
C VAL A 97 11.87 -5.55 -4.83
N LEU A 98 11.91 -5.94 -3.56
CA LEU A 98 13.15 -5.94 -2.77
C LEU A 98 14.17 -6.95 -3.28
N MET A 99 13.72 -8.09 -3.79
CA MET A 99 14.61 -9.18 -4.22
C MET A 99 14.96 -9.15 -5.70
N SER A 100 14.44 -8.20 -6.47
CA SER A 100 14.72 -8.02 -7.89
C SER A 100 15.66 -6.86 -8.15
N PRO A 101 16.87 -7.10 -8.67
CA PRO A 101 17.76 -6.02 -9.09
C PRO A 101 17.14 -5.11 -10.17
N LEU A 102 16.31 -5.68 -11.07
CA LEU A 102 15.63 -4.92 -12.11
C LEU A 102 14.57 -3.98 -11.53
N LEU A 103 13.68 -4.50 -10.69
CA LEU A 103 12.59 -3.71 -10.10
C LEU A 103 13.13 -2.66 -9.12
N SER A 104 14.13 -3.01 -8.31
CA SER A 104 14.82 -2.07 -7.45
C SER A 104 15.40 -0.89 -8.25
N LYS A 105 16.10 -1.18 -9.37
CA LYS A 105 16.65 -0.13 -10.24
C LYS A 105 15.58 0.78 -10.83
N VAL A 106 14.40 0.25 -11.17
CA VAL A 106 13.26 1.07 -11.64
C VAL A 106 12.76 1.99 -10.52
N LEU A 107 12.67 1.48 -9.28
CA LEU A 107 12.23 2.27 -8.13
C LEU A 107 13.27 3.29 -7.65
N ASP A 108 14.54 3.11 -7.98
CA ASP A 108 15.60 4.08 -7.70
C ASP A 108 15.55 5.31 -8.64
N HIS A 109 14.56 5.37 -9.56
CA HIS A 109 14.35 6.55 -10.38
C HIS A 109 14.06 7.78 -9.52
N PRO A 110 14.72 8.94 -9.77
CA PRO A 110 14.65 10.12 -8.91
C PRO A 110 13.22 10.59 -8.56
N ILE A 111 12.30 10.48 -9.51
CA ILE A 111 10.87 10.83 -9.29
C ILE A 111 10.24 9.91 -8.26
N LEU A 112 10.48 8.58 -8.34
CA LEU A 112 9.92 7.59 -7.42
C LEU A 112 10.54 7.72 -6.03
N VAL A 113 11.84 7.96 -5.96
CA VAL A 113 12.53 8.24 -4.68
C VAL A 113 11.98 9.52 -4.05
N TRP A 114 11.73 10.56 -4.84
CA TRP A 114 11.12 11.80 -4.35
C TRP A 114 9.70 11.56 -3.83
N LEU A 115 8.85 10.83 -4.56
CA LEU A 115 7.52 10.43 -4.10
C LEU A 115 7.58 9.60 -2.82
N GLY A 116 8.54 8.68 -2.72
CA GLY A 116 8.77 7.89 -1.51
C GLY A 116 9.08 8.76 -0.28
N LYS A 117 9.88 9.80 -0.44
CA LYS A 117 10.15 10.78 0.63
C LYS A 117 8.92 11.56 1.05
N LEU A 118 7.99 11.81 0.12
CA LEU A 118 6.74 12.50 0.40
C LEU A 118 5.63 11.58 0.91
N SER A 119 5.82 10.26 0.89
CA SER A 119 4.76 9.29 1.14
C SER A 119 4.06 9.48 2.48
N PHE A 120 4.79 9.80 3.54
CA PHE A 120 4.22 10.07 4.85
C PHE A 120 3.35 11.32 4.84
N SER A 121 3.85 12.41 4.28
CA SER A 121 3.10 13.68 4.16
C SER A 121 1.86 13.52 3.27
N ILE A 122 1.97 12.75 2.17
CA ILE A 122 0.84 12.40 1.30
C ILE A 122 -0.20 11.62 2.10
N TYR A 123 0.23 10.61 2.87
CA TYR A 123 -0.66 9.81 3.71
C TYR A 123 -1.42 10.65 4.74
N LEU A 124 -0.77 11.64 5.37
CA LEU A 124 -1.44 12.54 6.32
C LEU A 124 -2.44 13.48 5.66
N LEU A 125 -2.14 13.94 4.44
CA LEU A 125 -2.89 15.01 3.80
C LEU A 125 -3.97 14.53 2.83
N HIS A 126 -3.90 13.30 2.33
CA HIS A 126 -4.79 12.83 1.27
C HIS A 126 -6.29 12.89 1.64
N LEU A 127 -6.65 12.52 2.88
CA LEU A 127 -8.04 12.61 3.33
C LEU A 127 -8.52 14.05 3.41
N LEU A 128 -7.68 14.96 3.92
CA LEU A 128 -7.98 16.37 4.00
C LEU A 128 -8.20 16.96 2.60
N MET A 129 -7.32 16.66 1.66
CA MET A 129 -7.44 17.13 0.27
C MET A 129 -8.64 16.49 -0.45
N PHE A 130 -9.00 15.26 -0.12
CA PHE A 130 -10.22 14.64 -0.63
C PHE A 130 -11.46 15.45 -0.23
N TYR A 131 -11.58 15.82 1.03
CA TYR A 131 -12.72 16.61 1.51
C TYR A 131 -12.71 18.06 1.06
N LEU A 132 -11.53 18.70 1.00
CA LEU A 132 -11.41 20.12 0.67
C LEU A 132 -11.42 20.39 -0.84
N ILE A 133 -10.95 19.47 -1.67
CA ILE A 133 -10.78 19.70 -3.11
C ILE A 133 -11.65 18.74 -3.92
N CYS A 134 -11.54 17.39 -3.70
CA CYS A 134 -12.23 16.43 -4.52
C CYS A 134 -13.75 16.58 -4.43
N MET A 135 -14.29 16.58 -3.22
CA MET A 135 -15.75 16.63 -3.02
C MET A 135 -16.39 17.92 -3.55
N PRO A 136 -15.88 19.14 -3.25
CA PRO A 136 -16.44 20.36 -3.80
C PRO A 136 -16.35 20.44 -5.32
N LEU A 137 -15.20 20.06 -5.92
CA LEU A 137 -15.04 20.07 -7.37
C LEU A 137 -15.96 19.07 -8.05
N PHE A 138 -16.11 17.86 -7.48
CA PHE A 138 -17.03 16.86 -7.98
C PHE A 138 -18.47 17.41 -8.02
N ASN A 139 -18.95 17.98 -6.90
CA ASN A 139 -20.28 18.56 -6.82
C ASN A 139 -20.46 19.72 -7.82
N TYR A 140 -19.43 20.56 -7.98
CA TYR A 140 -19.44 21.65 -8.96
C TYR A 140 -19.59 21.12 -10.40
N PHE A 141 -18.79 20.11 -10.81
CA PHE A 141 -18.87 19.54 -12.15
C PHE A 141 -20.19 18.84 -12.41
N ILE A 142 -20.73 18.10 -11.43
CA ILE A 142 -22.08 17.50 -11.56
C ILE A 142 -23.15 18.59 -11.71
N GLY A 143 -23.06 19.70 -10.96
CA GLY A 143 -23.96 20.85 -11.11
C GLY A 143 -23.88 21.51 -12.49
N MET A 144 -22.74 21.43 -13.16
CA MET A 144 -22.54 21.87 -14.54
C MET A 144 -22.94 20.82 -15.60
N HIS A 145 -23.66 19.76 -15.21
CA HIS A 145 -24.09 18.67 -16.08
C HIS A 145 -22.98 17.87 -16.79
N TRP A 146 -21.80 17.81 -16.19
CA TRP A 146 -20.73 16.93 -16.69
C TRP A 146 -21.11 15.46 -16.48
N SER A 147 -20.58 14.58 -17.35
CA SER A 147 -20.75 13.15 -17.13
C SER A 147 -20.08 12.73 -15.81
N TYR A 148 -20.70 11.77 -15.12
CA TYR A 148 -20.19 11.25 -13.84
C TYR A 148 -18.71 10.87 -13.92
N THR A 149 -18.32 10.14 -14.97
CA THR A 149 -16.93 9.70 -15.18
C THR A 149 -15.97 10.89 -15.33
N ALA A 150 -16.34 11.91 -16.12
CA ALA A 150 -15.51 13.10 -16.30
C ALA A 150 -15.36 13.89 -14.99
N ALA A 151 -16.46 14.06 -14.25
CA ALA A 151 -16.45 14.73 -12.96
C ALA A 151 -15.54 14.02 -11.94
N VAL A 152 -15.62 12.68 -11.84
CA VAL A 152 -14.77 11.87 -10.94
C VAL A 152 -13.30 11.99 -11.34
N LEU A 153 -12.99 11.84 -12.63
CA LEU A 153 -11.59 11.89 -13.10
C LEU A 153 -10.97 13.28 -12.87
N CYS A 154 -11.68 14.36 -13.23
CA CYS A 154 -11.15 15.72 -13.07
C CYS A 154 -11.01 16.11 -11.60
N SER A 155 -12.00 15.83 -10.76
CA SER A 155 -11.93 16.14 -9.32
C SER A 155 -10.86 15.31 -8.61
N GLY A 156 -10.77 14.01 -8.92
CA GLY A 156 -9.77 13.11 -8.37
C GLY A 156 -8.35 13.50 -8.78
N PHE A 157 -8.12 13.79 -10.05
CA PHE A 157 -6.81 14.24 -10.55
C PHE A 157 -6.39 15.57 -9.89
N SER A 158 -7.30 16.53 -9.78
CA SER A 158 -7.05 17.80 -9.10
C SER A 158 -6.68 17.60 -7.63
N ALA A 159 -7.39 16.70 -6.93
CA ALA A 159 -7.09 16.38 -5.53
C ALA A 159 -5.71 15.71 -5.37
N ILE A 160 -5.33 14.81 -6.28
CA ILE A 160 -3.99 14.17 -6.28
C ILE A 160 -2.90 15.22 -6.47
N LEU A 161 -3.03 16.10 -7.46
CA LEU A 161 -2.05 17.16 -7.72
C LEU A 161 -1.89 18.09 -6.52
N MET A 162 -3.01 18.53 -5.93
CA MET A 162 -2.99 19.37 -4.74
C MET A 162 -2.43 18.66 -3.52
N THR A 163 -2.71 17.37 -3.36
CA THR A 163 -2.10 16.56 -2.28
C THR A 163 -0.57 16.53 -2.41
N ILE A 164 -0.05 16.25 -3.61
CA ILE A 164 1.39 16.22 -3.86
C ILE A 164 2.02 17.60 -3.64
N PHE A 165 1.37 18.66 -4.12
CA PHE A 165 1.85 20.03 -3.95
C PHE A 165 1.94 20.42 -2.47
N VAL A 166 0.87 20.21 -1.71
CA VAL A 166 0.81 20.53 -0.28
C VAL A 166 1.74 19.62 0.53
N ALA A 167 1.84 18.32 0.18
CA ALA A 167 2.76 17.40 0.82
C ALA A 167 4.23 17.80 0.63
N ASN A 168 4.60 18.26 -0.57
CA ASN A 168 5.96 18.76 -0.83
C ASN A 168 6.28 20.01 -0.01
N PHE A 169 5.31 20.92 0.12
CA PHE A 169 5.45 22.09 0.99
C PHE A 169 5.56 21.68 2.48
N TYR A 170 4.66 20.82 2.94
CA TYR A 170 4.65 20.30 4.30
C TYR A 170 5.97 19.60 4.67
N SER A 171 6.45 18.71 3.82
CA SER A 171 7.72 18.00 4.03
C SER A 171 8.91 18.96 4.13
N ARG A 172 8.94 20.04 3.33
CA ARG A 172 10.04 21.02 3.39
C ARG A 172 10.05 21.89 4.64
N TYR A 173 8.90 22.24 5.15
CA TYR A 173 8.81 23.23 6.24
C TYR A 173 8.50 22.62 7.60
N VAL A 174 7.79 21.50 7.64
CA VAL A 174 7.39 20.86 8.90
C VAL A 174 8.31 19.70 9.26
N ASP A 175 8.54 18.75 8.36
CA ASP A 175 9.39 17.59 8.66
C ASP A 175 10.84 18.00 8.98
N LEU A 176 11.38 19.01 8.27
CA LEU A 176 12.73 19.53 8.55
C LEU A 176 12.86 20.26 9.89
N MET A 177 11.77 20.75 10.45
CA MET A 177 11.78 21.41 11.78
C MET A 177 11.76 20.40 12.93
N TRP A 178 11.23 19.19 12.70
CA TRP A 178 11.09 18.15 13.74
C TRP A 178 12.25 17.16 13.77
N PHE A 179 13.00 17.03 12.68
CA PHE A 179 14.11 16.08 12.56
C PHE A 179 15.51 16.74 12.55
N ARG A 180 15.60 17.98 12.96
CA ARG A 180 16.85 18.64 13.34
C ARG A 180 17.00 18.61 14.87
#